data_8d1d356733a13a34c595d5d39f51d823
#
_entry.id   8d1d356733a13a34c595d5d39f51d823
#
_cell.length_a   1.000
_cell.length_b   1.000
_cell.length_c   1.000
_cell.angle_alpha   90.00
_cell.angle_beta   90.00
_cell.angle_gamma   90.00
#
_symmetry.space_group_name_H-M   'P 1'
#
loop_
_entity.id
_entity.type
_entity.pdbx_description
1 polymer ?
#
loop_
_entity_poly.entity_id
_entity_poly.type
_entity_poly.pdbx_seq_one_letter_code
_entity_poly.pdbx_strand_id
1 'polypeptide(L)'
;MRNEVRGLALGMVLLASPALAQDALTGDPAAGEKVFRQCMACHAVGEGAANKVGPELNGIIGRTPGTLEGYTFSPAMIAFGDGHVWDAATLDEYLAAPRNVVKGTKMAYPGLRKDDMRADVIAYLAQFDDNGMAKGN
;
A
#
# COMPACT_ATOMS: atom_id res chain seq x y z
N MET A 1 -24.91 -39.08 55.57
CA MET A 1 -24.39 -39.19 54.18
C MET A 1 -24.54 -37.84 53.54
N ARG A 2 -23.46 -37.09 53.42
CA ARG A 2 -23.44 -35.74 52.86
C ARG A 2 -22.70 -35.84 51.52
N ASN A 3 -23.46 -35.67 50.44
CA ASN A 3 -22.88 -35.59 49.10
C ASN A 3 -22.45 -34.15 48.82
N GLU A 4 -21.16 -33.93 48.80
CA GLU A 4 -20.59 -32.65 48.33
C GLU A 4 -20.42 -32.74 46.83
N VAL A 5 -21.21 -31.97 46.09
CA VAL A 5 -21.04 -31.76 44.64
C VAL A 5 -20.04 -30.63 44.42
N ARG A 6 -18.81 -30.97 44.07
CA ARG A 6 -17.79 -30.03 43.67
C ARG A 6 -18.08 -29.51 42.25
N GLY A 7 -18.57 -28.28 42.16
CA GLY A 7 -18.73 -27.60 40.89
C GLY A 7 -17.39 -27.21 40.30
N LEU A 8 -17.07 -27.76 39.11
CA LEU A 8 -15.94 -27.38 38.30
C LEU A 8 -16.32 -26.09 37.54
N ALA A 9 -15.78 -24.96 37.95
CA ALA A 9 -15.91 -23.71 37.21
C ALA A 9 -14.94 -23.75 35.99
N LEU A 10 -15.50 -23.93 34.80
CA LEU A 10 -14.77 -23.88 33.55
C LEU A 10 -14.48 -22.42 33.19
N GLY A 11 -13.28 -21.95 33.48
CA GLY A 11 -12.84 -20.60 33.15
C GLY A 11 -12.66 -20.46 31.63
N MET A 12 -13.54 -19.69 31.00
CA MET A 12 -13.46 -19.34 29.58
C MET A 12 -12.38 -18.26 29.39
N VAL A 13 -11.19 -18.67 28.93
CA VAL A 13 -10.12 -17.75 28.55
C VAL A 13 -10.49 -17.13 27.20
N LEU A 14 -10.91 -15.88 27.21
CA LEU A 14 -11.08 -15.05 26.03
C LEU A 14 -9.67 -14.70 25.49
N LEU A 15 -9.23 -15.39 24.45
CA LEU A 15 -8.06 -15.01 23.68
C LEU A 15 -8.41 -13.74 22.87
N ALA A 16 -8.01 -12.59 23.38
CA ALA A 16 -8.04 -11.36 22.62
C ALA A 16 -7.01 -11.47 21.47
N SER A 17 -7.46 -11.69 20.25
CA SER A 17 -6.61 -11.58 19.05
C SER A 17 -6.14 -10.13 18.94
N PRO A 18 -4.84 -9.86 18.75
CA PRO A 18 -4.40 -8.52 18.41
C PRO A 18 -5.01 -8.16 17.06
N ALA A 19 -5.90 -7.17 17.05
CA ALA A 19 -6.31 -6.51 15.83
C ALA A 19 -5.05 -5.83 15.27
N LEU A 20 -4.48 -6.39 14.20
CA LEU A 20 -3.52 -5.68 13.38
C LEU A 20 -4.23 -4.41 12.91
N ALA A 21 -3.75 -3.25 13.36
CA ALA A 21 -4.19 -1.98 12.85
C ALA A 21 -3.83 -1.98 11.35
N GLN A 22 -4.80 -2.27 10.51
CA GLN A 22 -4.71 -1.98 9.09
C GLN A 22 -4.72 -0.46 9.02
N ASP A 23 -3.64 0.13 8.52
CA ASP A 23 -3.62 1.55 8.21
C ASP A 23 -4.87 1.86 7.41
N ALA A 24 -5.81 2.56 8.03
CA ALA A 24 -7.08 2.85 7.40
C ALA A 24 -6.83 3.76 6.21
N LEU A 25 -7.08 3.26 5.00
CA LEU A 25 -7.09 4.07 3.80
C LEU A 25 -8.24 5.08 3.93
N THR A 26 -7.89 6.35 4.12
CA THR A 26 -8.86 7.41 4.45
C THR A 26 -9.30 8.21 3.23
N GLY A 27 -8.65 8.01 2.07
CA GLY A 27 -8.93 8.75 0.84
C GLY A 27 -10.16 8.25 0.09
N ASP A 28 -10.65 9.09 -0.82
CA ASP A 28 -11.72 8.76 -1.77
C ASP A 28 -11.12 8.18 -3.05
N PRO A 29 -11.36 6.89 -3.37
CA PRO A 29 -10.82 6.27 -4.58
C PRO A 29 -11.32 6.93 -5.88
N ALA A 30 -12.53 7.45 -5.91
CA ALA A 30 -13.06 8.12 -7.11
C ALA A 30 -12.39 9.50 -7.36
N ALA A 31 -12.03 10.21 -6.30
CA ALA A 31 -11.18 11.39 -6.39
C ALA A 31 -9.74 10.99 -6.76
N GLY A 32 -9.24 9.90 -6.21
CA GLY A 32 -7.91 9.35 -6.48
C GLY A 32 -7.70 8.95 -7.94
N GLU A 33 -8.71 8.43 -8.62
CA GLU A 33 -8.67 8.16 -10.06
C GLU A 33 -8.37 9.44 -10.86
N LYS A 34 -8.97 10.56 -10.47
CA LYS A 34 -8.71 11.85 -11.12
C LYS A 34 -7.29 12.34 -10.85
N VAL A 35 -6.80 12.16 -9.62
CA VAL A 35 -5.41 12.49 -9.27
C VAL A 35 -4.44 11.62 -10.06
N PHE A 36 -4.71 10.34 -10.23
CA PHE A 36 -3.85 9.39 -10.95
C PHE A 36 -3.60 9.77 -12.41
N ARG A 37 -4.44 10.58 -13.02
CA ARG A 37 -4.21 11.10 -14.38
C ARG A 37 -2.86 11.80 -14.53
N GLN A 38 -2.34 12.41 -13.46
CA GLN A 38 -0.99 13.00 -13.44
C GLN A 38 0.13 11.96 -13.51
N CYS A 39 -0.16 10.72 -13.16
CA CYS A 39 0.79 9.62 -13.08
C CYS A 39 0.82 8.77 -14.37
N MET A 40 -0.22 8.89 -15.19
CA MET A 40 -0.45 8.03 -16.37
C MET A 40 0.56 8.20 -17.48
N ALA A 41 1.30 9.31 -17.51
CA ALA A 41 2.39 9.49 -18.48
C ALA A 41 3.51 8.45 -18.27
N CYS A 42 3.71 8.01 -17.01
CA CYS A 42 4.81 7.10 -16.63
C CYS A 42 4.33 5.77 -16.06
N HIS A 43 3.11 5.69 -15.53
CA HIS A 43 2.58 4.51 -14.85
C HIS A 43 1.28 4.04 -15.48
N ALA A 44 0.96 2.76 -15.25
CA ALA A 44 -0.33 2.17 -15.57
C ALA A 44 -0.84 1.36 -14.37
N VAL A 45 -2.13 1.20 -14.28
CA VAL A 45 -2.82 0.35 -13.30
C VAL A 45 -4.07 -0.23 -13.96
N GLY A 46 -4.54 -1.36 -13.49
CA GLY A 46 -5.70 -2.06 -14.03
C GLY A 46 -5.31 -3.29 -14.84
N GLU A 47 -6.33 -3.97 -15.36
CA GLU A 47 -6.12 -5.18 -16.16
C GLU A 47 -5.27 -4.87 -17.40
N GLY A 48 -4.26 -5.68 -17.65
CA GLY A 48 -3.34 -5.51 -18.77
C GLY A 48 -2.33 -4.36 -18.63
N ALA A 49 -2.22 -3.74 -17.45
CA ALA A 49 -1.23 -2.70 -17.20
C ALA A 49 0.20 -3.23 -17.46
N ALA A 50 1.00 -2.42 -18.13
CA ALA A 50 2.38 -2.74 -18.46
C ALA A 50 3.34 -1.65 -17.95
N ASN A 51 4.60 -2.03 -17.74
CA ASN A 51 5.66 -1.09 -17.43
C ASN A 51 5.84 -0.09 -18.58
N LYS A 52 6.08 1.16 -18.21
CA LYS A 52 6.33 2.29 -19.11
C LYS A 52 7.65 2.95 -18.69
N VAL A 53 7.69 4.27 -18.64
CA VAL A 53 8.83 5.00 -18.05
C VAL A 53 9.01 4.63 -16.57
N GLY A 54 7.88 4.47 -15.86
CA GLY A 54 7.81 3.89 -14.53
C GLY A 54 7.23 2.47 -14.53
N PRO A 55 7.29 1.77 -13.40
CA PRO A 55 6.68 0.45 -13.25
C PRO A 55 5.15 0.55 -13.28
N GLU A 56 4.48 -0.53 -13.68
CA GLU A 56 3.05 -0.65 -13.42
C GLU A 56 2.78 -0.75 -11.91
N LEU A 57 1.60 -0.33 -11.46
CA LEU A 57 1.29 -0.14 -10.06
C LEU A 57 0.23 -1.10 -9.50
N ASN A 58 -0.11 -2.17 -10.23
CA ASN A 58 -1.01 -3.20 -9.72
C ASN A 58 -0.44 -3.84 -8.45
N GLY A 59 -1.27 -4.03 -7.45
CA GLY A 59 -0.84 -4.64 -6.19
C GLY A 59 0.24 -3.88 -5.43
N ILE A 60 0.35 -2.56 -5.65
CA ILE A 60 1.42 -1.76 -5.01
C ILE A 60 1.35 -1.79 -3.49
N ILE A 61 0.15 -1.81 -2.92
CA ILE A 61 -0.02 -1.88 -1.46
C ILE A 61 0.43 -3.25 -0.95
N GLY A 62 1.42 -3.26 -0.09
CA GLY A 62 2.04 -4.47 0.46
C GLY A 62 3.27 -4.96 -0.30
N ARG A 63 3.60 -4.36 -1.46
CA ARG A 63 4.80 -4.69 -2.23
C ARG A 63 6.05 -4.08 -1.58
N THR A 64 7.14 -4.84 -1.59
CA THR A 64 8.46 -4.28 -1.23
C THR A 64 8.95 -3.35 -2.34
N PRO A 65 9.41 -2.13 -2.03
CA PRO A 65 9.97 -1.23 -3.03
C PRO A 65 11.12 -1.88 -3.83
N GLY A 66 11.14 -1.61 -5.13
CA GLY A 66 12.22 -2.08 -6.00
C GLY A 66 12.17 -3.56 -6.41
N THR A 67 11.04 -4.26 -6.20
CA THR A 67 10.96 -5.71 -6.42
C THR A 67 10.04 -6.16 -7.56
N LEU A 68 9.36 -5.25 -8.26
CA LEU A 68 8.50 -5.65 -9.38
C LEU A 68 9.33 -6.30 -10.48
N GLU A 69 8.99 -7.54 -10.82
CA GLU A 69 9.65 -8.27 -11.90
C GLU A 69 9.46 -7.57 -13.26
N GLY A 70 10.49 -7.59 -14.08
CA GLY A 70 10.43 -7.01 -15.42
C GLY A 70 10.62 -5.49 -15.49
N TYR A 71 10.82 -4.81 -14.35
CA TYR A 71 11.19 -3.39 -14.35
C TYR A 71 12.58 -3.17 -13.74
N THR A 72 13.38 -2.31 -14.37
CA THR A 72 14.72 -1.96 -13.89
C THR A 72 14.67 -0.76 -12.96
N PHE A 73 14.67 -1.00 -11.67
CA PHE A 73 14.69 0.06 -10.65
C PHE A 73 16.09 0.68 -10.51
N SER A 74 16.14 1.89 -9.93
CA SER A 74 17.40 2.47 -9.49
C SER A 74 18.00 1.67 -8.35
N PRO A 75 19.33 1.65 -8.21
CA PRO A 75 19.96 1.05 -7.02
C PRO A 75 19.44 1.64 -5.70
N ALA A 76 19.12 2.93 -5.70
CA ALA A 76 18.56 3.61 -4.54
C ALA A 76 17.16 3.08 -4.15
N MET A 77 16.30 2.79 -5.13
CA MET A 77 14.97 2.23 -4.86
C MET A 77 15.07 0.78 -4.36
N ILE A 78 15.99 -0.01 -4.93
CA ILE A 78 16.24 -1.38 -4.46
C ILE A 78 16.73 -1.36 -3.01
N ALA A 79 17.68 -0.48 -2.68
CA ALA A 79 18.17 -0.31 -1.32
C ALA A 79 17.10 0.18 -0.34
N PHE A 80 16.22 1.08 -0.80
CA PHE A 80 15.07 1.55 0.00
C PHE A 80 14.10 0.42 0.34
N GLY A 81 14.00 -0.59 -0.52
CA GLY A 81 13.16 -1.78 -0.27
C GLY A 81 13.60 -2.60 0.95
N ASP A 82 14.85 -2.47 1.39
CA ASP A 82 15.32 -3.14 2.60
C ASP A 82 14.65 -2.53 3.85
N GLY A 83 13.79 -3.32 4.48
CA GLY A 83 13.03 -2.90 5.65
C GLY A 83 11.79 -2.02 5.38
N HIS A 84 11.44 -1.78 4.12
CA HIS A 84 10.24 -1.01 3.76
C HIS A 84 9.22 -1.84 2.97
N VAL A 85 7.97 -1.47 3.12
CA VAL A 85 6.84 -1.96 2.35
C VAL A 85 6.03 -0.75 1.89
N TRP A 86 5.50 -0.79 0.68
CA TRP A 86 4.56 0.22 0.22
C TRP A 86 3.22 0.08 0.94
N ASP A 87 3.15 0.59 2.16
CA ASP A 87 1.91 0.84 2.89
C ASP A 87 1.43 2.29 2.66
N ALA A 88 0.30 2.64 3.24
CA ALA A 88 -0.27 3.99 3.06
C ALA A 88 0.68 5.08 3.55
N ALA A 89 1.33 4.89 4.69
CA ALA A 89 2.24 5.88 5.28
C ALA A 89 3.51 6.06 4.44
N THR A 90 4.15 4.96 4.03
CA THR A 90 5.35 4.98 3.19
C THR A 90 5.08 5.60 1.81
N LEU A 91 3.92 5.30 1.21
CA LEU A 91 3.50 5.93 -0.04
C LEU A 91 3.21 7.41 0.13
N ASP A 92 2.57 7.82 1.23
CA ASP A 92 2.29 9.23 1.49
C ASP A 92 3.58 10.04 1.58
N GLU A 93 4.56 9.58 2.35
CA GLU A 93 5.86 10.22 2.45
C GLU A 93 6.59 10.29 1.10
N TYR A 94 6.62 9.17 0.36
CA TYR A 94 7.29 9.10 -0.94
C TYR A 94 6.63 10.03 -1.97
N LEU A 95 5.31 10.02 -2.07
CA LEU A 95 4.57 10.86 -3.01
C LEU A 95 4.67 12.35 -2.67
N ALA A 96 4.83 12.72 -1.41
CA ALA A 96 5.04 14.12 -1.03
C ALA A 96 6.34 14.70 -1.60
N ALA A 97 7.42 13.92 -1.59
CA ALA A 97 8.74 14.36 -2.05
C ALA A 97 9.63 13.16 -2.47
N PRO A 98 9.41 12.56 -3.65
CA PRO A 98 10.09 11.32 -4.04
C PRO A 98 11.61 11.36 -3.93
N ARG A 99 12.22 12.45 -4.39
CA ARG A 99 13.68 12.61 -4.38
C ARG A 99 14.29 12.83 -2.99
N ASN A 100 13.48 13.32 -2.05
CA ASN A 100 13.93 13.48 -0.67
C ASN A 100 13.90 12.16 0.10
N VAL A 101 12.89 11.33 -0.17
CA VAL A 101 12.72 10.03 0.48
C VAL A 101 13.67 8.99 -0.11
N VAL A 102 13.74 8.91 -1.44
CA VAL A 102 14.67 8.00 -2.13
C VAL A 102 15.60 8.83 -3.00
N LYS A 103 16.74 9.22 -2.42
CA LYS A 103 17.80 9.96 -3.13
C LYS A 103 18.40 9.06 -4.22
N GLY A 104 18.23 9.48 -5.49
CA GLY A 104 18.63 8.68 -6.64
C GLY A 104 17.49 7.88 -7.28
N THR A 105 16.25 8.10 -6.87
CA THR A 105 15.07 7.56 -7.57
C THR A 105 15.05 8.01 -9.03
N LYS A 106 14.62 7.13 -9.92
CA LYS A 106 14.36 7.46 -11.34
C LYS A 106 13.12 8.31 -11.54
N MET A 107 12.24 8.38 -10.56
CA MET A 107 10.99 9.12 -10.64
C MET A 107 11.25 10.62 -10.61
N ALA A 108 11.01 11.28 -11.74
CA ALA A 108 11.28 12.71 -11.92
C ALA A 108 10.15 13.61 -11.42
N TYR A 109 9.11 13.04 -10.84
CA TYR A 109 7.95 13.75 -10.32
C TYR A 109 8.33 14.65 -9.12
N PRO A 110 7.90 15.91 -9.09
CA PRO A 110 8.32 16.86 -8.04
C PRO A 110 7.67 16.60 -6.68
N GLY A 111 6.59 15.85 -6.65
CA GLY A 111 5.81 15.57 -5.45
C GLY A 111 4.38 16.10 -5.50
N LEU A 112 3.50 15.43 -4.80
CA LEU A 112 2.09 15.78 -4.64
C LEU A 112 1.90 16.43 -3.26
N ARG A 113 1.77 17.74 -3.23
CA ARG A 113 1.85 18.53 -1.99
C ARG A 113 0.63 18.42 -1.09
N LYS A 114 -0.56 18.19 -1.67
CA LYS A 114 -1.81 18.17 -0.93
C LYS A 114 -2.04 16.78 -0.31
N ASP A 115 -2.22 16.76 1.00
CA ASP A 115 -2.40 15.53 1.79
C ASP A 115 -3.65 14.76 1.37
N ASP A 116 -4.76 15.46 1.13
CA ASP A 116 -6.01 14.89 0.65
C ASP A 116 -5.84 14.17 -0.70
N MET A 117 -5.15 14.79 -1.65
CA MET A 117 -4.90 14.20 -2.96
C MET A 117 -3.97 12.96 -2.85
N ARG A 118 -3.01 12.96 -1.93
CA ARG A 118 -2.18 11.76 -1.69
C ARG A 118 -3.00 10.64 -1.10
N ALA A 119 -3.82 10.92 -0.09
CA ALA A 119 -4.72 9.94 0.50
C ALA A 119 -5.67 9.34 -0.55
N ASP A 120 -6.25 10.18 -1.41
CA ASP A 120 -7.15 9.77 -2.48
C ASP A 120 -6.49 8.85 -3.50
N VAL A 121 -5.31 9.21 -4.02
CA VAL A 121 -4.60 8.37 -5.00
C VAL A 121 -4.11 7.06 -4.39
N ILE A 122 -3.71 7.05 -3.13
CA ILE A 122 -3.34 5.83 -2.42
C ILE A 122 -4.57 4.91 -2.28
N ALA A 123 -5.72 5.46 -1.91
CA ALA A 123 -6.97 4.71 -1.85
C ALA A 123 -7.39 4.16 -3.23
N TYR A 124 -7.20 4.91 -4.29
CA TYR A 124 -7.43 4.43 -5.66
C TYR A 124 -6.53 3.25 -6.02
N LEU A 125 -5.22 3.37 -5.80
CA LEU A 125 -4.25 2.32 -6.10
C LEU A 125 -4.49 1.05 -5.27
N ALA A 126 -4.95 1.19 -4.04
CA ALA A 126 -5.25 0.08 -3.16
C ALA A 126 -6.40 -0.83 -3.63
N GLN A 127 -7.21 -0.36 -4.59
CA GLN A 127 -8.30 -1.14 -5.16
C GLN A 127 -7.83 -2.28 -6.07
N PHE A 128 -6.59 -2.25 -6.55
CA PHE A 128 -6.10 -3.21 -7.53
C PHE A 128 -5.24 -4.28 -6.89
N ASP A 129 -5.50 -5.53 -7.26
CA ASP A 129 -4.62 -6.66 -6.96
C ASP A 129 -3.44 -6.72 -7.96
N ASP A 130 -2.58 -7.72 -7.83
CA ASP A 130 -1.39 -7.91 -8.68
C ASP A 130 -1.73 -8.10 -10.17
N ASN A 131 -2.95 -8.53 -10.48
CA ASN A 131 -3.44 -8.70 -11.85
C ASN A 131 -4.18 -7.47 -12.38
N GLY A 132 -4.30 -6.42 -11.59
CA GLY A 132 -5.07 -5.23 -11.92
C GLY A 132 -6.58 -5.39 -11.81
N MET A 133 -7.03 -6.45 -11.16
CA MET A 133 -8.44 -6.67 -10.88
C MET A 133 -8.86 -5.89 -9.63
N ALA A 134 -10.11 -5.41 -9.62
CA ALA A 134 -10.65 -4.79 -8.43
C ALA A 134 -10.71 -5.81 -7.29
N LYS A 135 -10.10 -5.48 -6.15
CA LYS A 135 -10.24 -6.29 -4.94
C LYS A 135 -11.71 -6.28 -4.54
N GLY A 136 -12.31 -7.45 -4.39
CA GLY A 136 -13.68 -7.56 -3.88
C GLY A 136 -13.78 -6.94 -2.47
N ASN A 137 -14.87 -6.21 -2.24
CA ASN A 137 -15.23 -5.70 -0.90
C ASN A 137 -15.61 -6.87 0.02
#